data_97d31bc175bc4729cf3c62770261fdd0
#
_entry.id   97d31bc175bc4729cf3c62770261fdd0
#
_cell.length_a   1.000
_cell.length_b   1.000
_cell.length_c   1.000
_cell.angle_alpha   90.00
_cell.angle_beta   90.00
_cell.angle_gamma   90.00
#
_symmetry.space_group_name_H-M   'P 1'
#
loop_
_entity.id
_entity.type
_entity.pdbx_description
1 polymer ?
#
loop_
_entity_poly.entity_id
_entity_poly.type
_entity_poly.pdbx_seq_one_letter_code
_entity_poly.pdbx_strand_id
1 'polypeptide(L)'
;MNTKETIKGKVTAVVGQIAELRFEGAEPELYWIFTTPDRSVLLQVFQSVEPKVYRCMVLKGRDVLCRGMEVTSNEERLKVKVGKNLLGRVVDIFGMPVDGGSEIVADQATEVLGDSPHYKKVRSEKKVWETGIKVIDFFSPLVWGGRIGLLGGAGVGKTVLLAEILHNVVTTHDGHSDNNRRRVSVFAGVGERVREGHDLYYELKEREVLKDVALVFGPMGENAAVRFLTAMAGVAMAERFRDWHGMDVLFLIDNVYRFAQAGSEMSTLTRTIPSEDGYQPTIGSEMANFHERIASTDRGSISSIEAIYVPSDDLLDYGVQSIYPYLDSIIALSRDVYQEGRFPSIDLLGSSSSMMTPTVIGEKHYEAITKARSVLKLSENLERMVALIGESELSPENKALYHRSKIIKNYMSQPFFVVEDQTGRPGVYVSLADTVDDVLNIVNGKFDNIPPEEFLFVGSVKNKVPAPVEATHEQITTQAVPVN
;
A
#
# COMPACT_ATOMS: atom_id res chain seq x y z
N MET A 1 42.03 19.24 7.49
CA MET A 1 41.45 17.89 7.52
C MET A 1 41.44 17.46 8.96
N ASN A 2 40.31 17.61 9.67
CA ASN A 2 40.16 17.01 10.99
C ASN A 2 40.07 15.50 10.78
N THR A 3 41.10 14.77 11.18
CA THR A 3 41.03 13.32 11.31
C THR A 3 40.01 13.05 12.41
N LYS A 4 38.77 12.67 12.01
CA LYS A 4 37.77 12.15 12.97
C LYS A 4 38.45 10.99 13.72
N GLU A 5 38.48 11.05 15.04
CA GLU A 5 39.00 9.96 15.86
C GLU A 5 38.07 8.73 15.66
N THR A 6 38.67 7.64 15.21
CA THR A 6 37.95 6.39 15.03
C THR A 6 37.59 5.81 16.41
N ILE A 7 36.31 5.76 16.75
CA ILE A 7 35.87 5.17 18.03
C ILE A 7 36.00 3.66 17.94
N LYS A 8 36.64 3.05 18.95
CA LYS A 8 36.86 1.61 19.04
C LYS A 8 36.00 1.00 20.15
N GLY A 9 35.33 -0.10 19.82
CA GLY A 9 34.59 -0.91 20.76
C GLY A 9 35.04 -2.38 20.72
N LYS A 10 34.81 -3.11 21.80
CA LYS A 10 35.09 -4.54 21.89
C LYS A 10 33.83 -5.32 22.22
N VAL A 11 33.58 -6.40 21.47
CA VAL A 11 32.43 -7.29 21.70
C VAL A 11 32.66 -8.05 23.02
N THR A 12 31.78 -7.84 23.98
CA THR A 12 31.82 -8.51 25.31
C THR A 12 30.86 -9.69 25.39
N ALA A 13 29.72 -9.64 24.70
CA ALA A 13 28.76 -10.73 24.61
C ALA A 13 28.03 -10.72 23.24
N VAL A 14 27.59 -11.90 22.84
CA VAL A 14 26.69 -12.09 21.66
C VAL A 14 25.54 -12.95 22.12
N VAL A 15 24.31 -12.44 21.99
CA VAL A 15 23.08 -13.11 22.40
C VAL A 15 22.07 -13.03 21.24
N GLY A 16 21.98 -14.09 20.45
CA GLY A 16 21.08 -14.14 19.29
C GLY A 16 21.46 -13.08 18.24
N GLN A 17 20.63 -12.06 18.10
CA GLN A 17 20.79 -10.96 17.14
C GLN A 17 21.33 -9.69 17.79
N ILE A 18 21.80 -9.77 19.05
CA ILE A 18 22.33 -8.64 19.80
C ILE A 18 23.80 -8.90 20.14
N ALA A 19 24.62 -7.88 19.92
CA ALA A 19 25.99 -7.79 20.43
C ALA A 19 26.07 -6.74 21.54
N GLU A 20 26.81 -7.05 22.61
CA GLU A 20 27.15 -6.08 23.63
C GLU A 20 28.57 -5.57 23.38
N LEU A 21 28.69 -4.26 23.25
CA LEU A 21 29.97 -3.59 23.03
C LEU A 21 30.40 -2.82 24.28
N ARG A 22 31.68 -2.92 24.61
CA ARG A 22 32.30 -2.10 25.65
C ARG A 22 33.31 -1.13 25.03
N PHE A 23 33.27 0.10 25.49
CA PHE A 23 34.12 1.19 25.03
C PHE A 23 35.12 1.60 26.16
N GLU A 24 36.38 1.81 25.83
CA GLU A 24 37.37 2.28 26.79
C GLU A 24 37.56 3.81 26.74
N GLY A 25 37.34 4.40 25.57
CA GLY A 25 37.45 5.83 25.27
C GLY A 25 36.12 6.58 25.17
N ALA A 26 35.92 7.29 24.06
CA ALA A 26 34.69 8.00 23.73
C ALA A 26 33.50 7.04 23.58
N GLU A 27 32.34 7.49 24.02
CA GLU A 27 31.11 6.73 23.94
C GLU A 27 30.34 7.07 22.64
N PRO A 28 29.68 6.07 21.99
CA PRO A 28 28.96 6.31 20.76
C PRO A 28 27.58 6.95 21.00
N GLU A 29 27.08 7.64 19.99
CA GLU A 29 25.66 7.99 19.94
C GLU A 29 24.81 6.82 19.50
N LEU A 30 23.51 6.88 19.79
CA LEU A 30 22.55 5.92 19.33
C LEU A 30 22.47 5.92 17.79
N TYR A 31 22.29 4.73 17.24
CA TYR A 31 22.19 4.44 15.81
C TYR A 31 23.48 4.55 15.01
N TRP A 32 24.63 4.83 15.65
CA TRP A 32 25.90 4.73 14.96
C TRP A 32 26.23 3.29 14.58
N ILE A 33 26.92 3.17 13.43
CA ILE A 33 27.33 1.89 12.88
C ILE A 33 28.75 1.57 13.27
N PHE A 34 28.95 0.34 13.75
CA PHE A 34 30.25 -0.24 14.02
C PHE A 34 30.52 -1.41 13.08
N THR A 35 31.75 -1.54 12.62
CA THR A 35 32.15 -2.61 11.70
C THR A 35 33.51 -3.17 12.09
N THR A 36 33.74 -4.45 11.75
CA THR A 36 35.07 -5.05 11.79
C THR A 36 35.95 -4.48 10.67
N PRO A 37 37.31 -4.55 10.79
CA PRO A 37 38.23 -4.03 9.78
C PRO A 37 37.98 -4.59 8.37
N ASP A 38 37.54 -5.85 8.25
CA ASP A 38 37.22 -6.53 7.02
C ASP A 38 35.77 -6.26 6.54
N ARG A 39 34.98 -5.47 7.29
CA ARG A 39 33.58 -5.17 7.03
C ARG A 39 32.67 -6.39 6.93
N SER A 40 33.09 -7.52 7.49
CA SER A 40 32.26 -8.75 7.54
C SER A 40 31.11 -8.64 8.52
N VAL A 41 31.26 -7.85 9.57
CA VAL A 41 30.26 -7.60 10.62
C VAL A 41 29.81 -6.15 10.57
N LEU A 42 28.51 -5.93 10.72
CA LEU A 42 27.90 -4.61 10.85
C LEU A 42 26.95 -4.58 12.04
N LEU A 43 27.20 -3.66 12.97
CA LEU A 43 26.45 -3.51 14.21
C LEU A 43 25.90 -2.08 14.29
N GLN A 44 24.64 -1.95 14.72
CA GLN A 44 24.02 -0.64 14.99
C GLN A 44 23.79 -0.47 16.48
N VAL A 45 24.27 0.62 17.05
CA VAL A 45 24.03 0.97 18.46
C VAL A 45 22.56 1.22 18.66
N PHE A 46 21.96 0.50 19.61
CA PHE A 46 20.51 0.57 19.87
C PHE A 46 20.20 1.08 21.29
N GLN A 47 20.93 0.65 22.30
CA GLN A 47 20.65 0.95 23.69
C GLN A 47 21.94 1.09 24.50
N SER A 48 22.01 2.12 25.36
CA SER A 48 22.99 2.19 26.45
C SER A 48 22.48 1.37 27.65
N VAL A 49 23.31 0.50 28.20
CA VAL A 49 22.93 -0.40 29.31
C VAL A 49 23.58 0.07 30.62
N GLU A 50 24.88 0.35 30.55
CA GLU A 50 25.71 0.85 31.63
C GLU A 50 26.73 1.85 31.05
N PRO A 51 27.42 2.62 31.88
CA PRO A 51 28.51 3.46 31.41
C PRO A 51 29.49 2.65 30.54
N LYS A 52 29.70 3.12 29.32
CA LYS A 52 30.59 2.49 28.33
C LYS A 52 30.14 1.09 27.83
N VAL A 53 28.94 0.66 28.14
CA VAL A 53 28.38 -0.63 27.67
C VAL A 53 27.08 -0.39 26.87
N TYR A 54 27.07 -0.83 25.62
CA TYR A 54 25.97 -0.63 24.69
C TYR A 54 25.52 -1.93 24.06
N ARG A 55 24.23 -2.09 23.92
CA ARG A 55 23.63 -3.13 23.07
C ARG A 55 23.51 -2.65 21.65
N CYS A 56 23.98 -3.50 20.74
CA CYS A 56 23.93 -3.25 19.31
C CYS A 56 23.13 -4.34 18.60
N MET A 57 22.32 -3.95 17.63
CA MET A 57 21.68 -4.88 16.71
C MET A 57 22.70 -5.34 15.67
N VAL A 58 22.73 -6.64 15.40
CA VAL A 58 23.59 -7.22 14.37
C VAL A 58 22.87 -7.08 13.03
N LEU A 59 23.34 -6.19 12.16
CA LEU A 59 22.76 -5.99 10.84
C LEU A 59 23.32 -6.95 9.79
N LYS A 60 24.60 -7.34 9.96
CA LYS A 60 25.30 -8.27 9.05
C LYS A 60 26.37 -9.06 9.81
N GLY A 61 26.69 -10.27 9.33
CA GLY A 61 27.83 -11.05 9.81
C GLY A 61 27.58 -11.77 11.14
N ARG A 62 26.35 -12.15 11.43
CA ARG A 62 26.00 -12.90 12.65
C ARG A 62 26.82 -14.16 12.85
N ASP A 63 27.07 -14.89 11.77
CA ASP A 63 27.72 -16.22 11.82
C ASP A 63 29.21 -16.15 12.12
N VAL A 64 29.83 -15.01 11.85
CA VAL A 64 31.26 -14.77 12.12
C VAL A 64 31.51 -13.95 13.38
N LEU A 65 30.47 -13.32 13.94
CA LEU A 65 30.57 -12.48 15.12
C LEU A 65 30.88 -13.29 16.36
N CYS A 66 31.98 -12.96 17.06
CA CYS A 66 32.35 -13.63 18.30
C CYS A 66 32.82 -12.64 19.38
N ARG A 67 32.80 -13.11 20.62
CA ARG A 67 33.28 -12.38 21.78
C ARG A 67 34.79 -12.06 21.64
N GLY A 68 35.18 -10.85 21.97
CA GLY A 68 36.55 -10.38 21.91
C GLY A 68 36.90 -9.64 20.61
N MET A 69 36.05 -9.67 19.59
CA MET A 69 36.27 -8.91 18.36
C MET A 69 36.33 -7.41 18.64
N GLU A 70 37.22 -6.73 17.93
CA GLU A 70 37.29 -5.28 17.89
C GLU A 70 36.47 -4.76 16.71
N VAL A 71 35.71 -3.70 16.97
CA VAL A 71 34.91 -2.99 15.98
C VAL A 71 35.19 -1.50 16.04
N THR A 72 35.01 -0.84 14.91
CA THR A 72 35.31 0.59 14.78
C THR A 72 34.14 1.32 14.12
N SER A 73 33.99 2.60 14.45
CA SER A 73 33.00 3.49 13.82
C SER A 73 33.67 4.77 13.35
N ASN A 74 33.19 5.33 12.26
CA ASN A 74 33.49 6.64 11.74
C ASN A 74 32.46 7.70 12.15
N GLU A 75 31.70 7.46 13.23
CA GLU A 75 30.59 8.33 13.67
C GLU A 75 29.49 8.48 12.61
N GLU A 76 29.19 7.40 11.92
CA GLU A 76 28.17 7.39 10.87
C GLU A 76 26.97 6.56 11.27
N ARG A 77 25.77 7.05 10.89
CA ARG A 77 24.53 6.29 10.94
C ARG A 77 24.36 5.44 9.69
N LEU A 78 23.45 4.46 9.75
CA LEU A 78 23.14 3.64 8.58
C LEU A 78 22.65 4.51 7.44
N LYS A 79 23.27 4.36 6.27
CA LYS A 79 22.88 5.04 5.03
C LYS A 79 22.49 4.03 3.97
N VAL A 80 21.45 4.37 3.21
CA VAL A 80 21.05 3.65 2.01
C VAL A 80 21.46 4.44 0.76
N LYS A 81 21.91 3.73 -0.25
CA LYS A 81 22.21 4.33 -1.57
C LYS A 81 20.91 4.81 -2.20
N VAL A 82 20.92 5.99 -2.82
CA VAL A 82 19.76 6.62 -3.45
C VAL A 82 20.12 7.26 -4.78
N GLY A 83 19.15 7.33 -5.70
CA GLY A 83 19.33 7.95 -7.01
C GLY A 83 18.50 7.26 -8.09
N LYS A 84 18.46 7.86 -9.28
CA LYS A 84 17.69 7.32 -10.42
C LYS A 84 18.14 5.93 -10.86
N ASN A 85 19.40 5.57 -10.58
CA ASN A 85 19.98 4.27 -10.92
C ASN A 85 19.41 3.11 -10.07
N LEU A 86 18.60 3.41 -9.04
CA LEU A 86 17.84 2.41 -8.29
C LEU A 86 16.55 1.98 -9.00
N LEU A 87 16.07 2.78 -9.95
CA LEU A 87 14.88 2.43 -10.72
C LEU A 87 15.19 1.20 -11.58
N GLY A 88 14.30 0.24 -11.56
CA GLY A 88 14.48 -1.05 -12.21
C GLY A 88 15.24 -2.10 -11.39
N ARG A 89 15.61 -1.80 -10.14
CA ARG A 89 16.49 -2.64 -9.33
C ARG A 89 15.84 -3.07 -8.02
N VAL A 90 16.29 -4.22 -7.52
CA VAL A 90 15.96 -4.70 -6.17
C VAL A 90 17.20 -4.60 -5.29
N VAL A 91 17.07 -3.93 -4.15
CA VAL A 91 18.17 -3.70 -3.22
C VAL A 91 17.83 -4.10 -1.78
N ASP A 92 18.88 -4.32 -0.99
CA ASP A 92 18.78 -4.46 0.46
C ASP A 92 18.75 -3.09 1.18
N ILE A 93 18.74 -3.12 2.52
CA ILE A 93 18.75 -1.89 3.36
C ILE A 93 20.03 -1.04 3.21
N PHE A 94 21.07 -1.58 2.61
CA PHE A 94 22.33 -0.88 2.33
C PHE A 94 22.36 -0.28 0.92
N GLY A 95 21.32 -0.53 0.10
CA GLY A 95 21.27 -0.18 -1.31
C GLY A 95 22.18 -1.07 -2.18
N MET A 96 22.50 -2.28 -1.70
CA MET A 96 23.23 -3.28 -2.48
C MET A 96 22.25 -4.11 -3.33
N PRO A 97 22.59 -4.42 -4.58
CA PRO A 97 21.69 -5.20 -5.44
C PRO A 97 21.53 -6.64 -4.93
N VAL A 98 20.28 -7.09 -4.88
CA VAL A 98 19.91 -8.49 -4.58
C VAL A 98 19.25 -9.18 -5.78
N ASP A 99 19.11 -8.47 -6.89
CA ASP A 99 18.53 -8.94 -8.17
C ASP A 99 19.53 -9.67 -9.07
N GLY A 100 20.76 -9.91 -8.59
CA GLY A 100 21.85 -10.51 -9.38
C GLY A 100 22.47 -9.58 -10.43
N GLY A 101 22.05 -8.32 -10.48
CA GLY A 101 22.60 -7.32 -11.39
C GLY A 101 23.94 -6.74 -10.91
N SER A 102 24.55 -5.89 -11.74
CA SER A 102 25.80 -5.18 -11.41
C SER A 102 25.63 -4.24 -10.22
N GLU A 103 26.75 -3.90 -9.60
CA GLU A 103 26.79 -2.90 -8.52
C GLU A 103 26.18 -1.58 -8.99
N ILE A 104 25.34 -0.98 -8.11
CA ILE A 104 24.65 0.27 -8.41
C ILE A 104 25.57 1.42 -8.03
N VAL A 105 25.94 2.19 -9.04
CA VAL A 105 26.61 3.47 -8.84
C VAL A 105 25.52 4.49 -8.43
N ALA A 106 25.42 4.71 -7.14
CA ALA A 106 24.42 5.64 -6.59
C ALA A 106 24.94 7.08 -6.70
N ASP A 107 24.02 8.00 -6.96
CA ASP A 107 24.35 9.44 -7.00
C ASP A 107 24.76 9.93 -5.60
N GLN A 108 24.10 9.43 -4.58
CA GLN A 108 24.32 9.80 -3.17
C GLN A 108 23.86 8.68 -2.23
N ALA A 109 24.07 8.91 -0.92
CA ALA A 109 23.52 8.08 0.15
C ALA A 109 22.79 8.96 1.17
N THR A 110 21.72 8.44 1.76
CA THR A 110 20.92 9.13 2.78
C THR A 110 20.79 8.28 4.03
N GLU A 111 20.64 8.91 5.18
CA GLU A 111 20.39 8.19 6.43
C GLU A 111 19.03 7.48 6.36
N VAL A 112 19.01 6.22 6.79
CA VAL A 112 17.79 5.40 6.84
C VAL A 112 16.83 5.93 7.90
N LEU A 113 17.37 6.25 9.08
CA LEU A 113 16.64 6.89 10.17
C LEU A 113 16.82 8.40 10.05
N GLY A 114 15.91 9.05 9.35
CA GLY A 114 15.87 10.50 9.17
C GLY A 114 14.71 11.13 9.92
N ASP A 115 14.72 12.45 10.01
CA ASP A 115 13.65 13.23 10.61
C ASP A 115 12.50 13.45 9.62
N SER A 116 11.29 13.65 10.14
CA SER A 116 10.13 14.06 9.35
C SER A 116 10.35 15.44 8.70
N PRO A 117 9.68 15.73 7.58
CA PRO A 117 9.78 17.03 6.92
C PRO A 117 9.40 18.18 7.85
N HIS A 118 10.16 19.28 7.76
CA HIS A 118 9.86 20.45 8.57
C HIS A 118 8.44 20.97 8.27
N TYR A 119 7.66 21.27 9.31
CA TYR A 119 6.25 21.67 9.24
C TYR A 119 5.92 22.71 8.14
N LYS A 120 6.79 23.72 7.95
CA LYS A 120 6.60 24.75 6.91
C LYS A 120 6.66 24.24 5.47
N LYS A 121 7.27 23.08 5.24
CA LYS A 121 7.42 22.48 3.90
C LYS A 121 6.27 21.55 3.54
N VAL A 122 5.52 21.08 4.54
CA VAL A 122 4.41 20.14 4.32
C VAL A 122 3.29 20.82 3.53
N ARG A 123 2.79 20.14 2.52
CA ARG A 123 1.65 20.54 1.69
C ARG A 123 0.57 19.48 1.77
N SER A 124 -0.69 19.90 1.71
CA SER A 124 -1.84 19.00 1.62
C SER A 124 -2.57 19.33 0.31
N GLU A 125 -2.41 18.46 -0.68
CA GLU A 125 -3.18 18.54 -1.92
C GLU A 125 -4.35 17.57 -1.81
N LYS A 126 -5.57 18.06 -2.08
CA LYS A 126 -6.79 17.24 -2.02
C LYS A 126 -7.30 16.94 -3.43
N LYS A 127 -6.43 16.44 -4.28
CA LYS A 127 -6.77 16.02 -5.64
C LYS A 127 -6.80 14.50 -5.70
N VAL A 128 -7.84 13.93 -6.29
CA VAL A 128 -7.95 12.48 -6.47
C VAL A 128 -6.88 11.99 -7.45
N TRP A 129 -6.23 10.90 -7.11
CA TRP A 129 -5.32 10.15 -7.96
C TRP A 129 -6.02 8.86 -8.40
N GLU A 130 -6.44 8.81 -9.66
CA GLU A 130 -7.13 7.64 -10.20
C GLU A 130 -6.19 6.44 -10.31
N THR A 131 -6.64 5.30 -9.81
CA THR A 131 -5.94 4.02 -9.93
C THR A 131 -6.43 3.20 -11.12
N GLY A 132 -7.57 3.57 -11.72
CA GLY A 132 -8.23 2.82 -12.79
C GLY A 132 -8.94 1.55 -12.32
N ILE A 133 -9.02 1.35 -11.01
CA ILE A 133 -9.74 0.25 -10.38
C ILE A 133 -11.04 0.79 -9.79
N LYS A 134 -12.18 0.42 -10.42
CA LYS A 134 -13.50 0.95 -10.10
C LYS A 134 -13.80 1.03 -8.61
N VAL A 135 -13.61 -0.07 -7.92
CA VAL A 135 -13.97 -0.19 -6.51
C VAL A 135 -13.12 0.70 -5.61
N ILE A 136 -11.85 0.89 -5.93
CA ILE A 136 -10.95 1.78 -5.19
C ILE A 136 -11.34 3.23 -5.43
N ASP A 137 -11.34 3.63 -6.70
CA ASP A 137 -11.56 5.02 -7.08
C ASP A 137 -12.95 5.51 -6.67
N PHE A 138 -13.96 4.61 -6.65
CA PHE A 138 -15.31 4.95 -6.30
C PHE A 138 -15.59 4.93 -4.79
N PHE A 139 -15.15 3.90 -4.04
CA PHE A 139 -15.47 3.74 -2.61
C PHE A 139 -14.40 4.27 -1.66
N SER A 140 -13.13 4.30 -2.06
CA SER A 140 -11.98 4.67 -1.22
C SER A 140 -10.89 5.35 -2.04
N PRO A 141 -11.20 6.50 -2.71
CA PRO A 141 -10.28 7.13 -3.65
C PRO A 141 -8.95 7.49 -3.00
N LEU A 142 -7.86 7.25 -3.71
CA LEU A 142 -6.54 7.74 -3.38
C LEU A 142 -6.48 9.24 -3.69
N VAL A 143 -5.90 10.01 -2.79
CA VAL A 143 -5.60 11.41 -3.03
C VAL A 143 -4.09 11.64 -3.04
N TRP A 144 -3.66 12.68 -3.75
CA TRP A 144 -2.26 13.08 -3.76
C TRP A 144 -1.76 13.37 -2.34
N GLY A 145 -0.67 12.71 -1.95
CA GLY A 145 -0.14 12.79 -0.60
C GLY A 145 -0.96 12.06 0.46
N GLY A 146 -2.01 11.31 0.05
CA GLY A 146 -2.82 10.49 0.94
C GLY A 146 -2.24 9.11 1.19
N ARG A 147 -2.76 8.43 2.22
CA ARG A 147 -2.33 7.11 2.67
C ARG A 147 -3.52 6.15 2.69
N ILE A 148 -3.41 5.06 1.95
CA ILE A 148 -4.43 4.00 1.89
C ILE A 148 -3.91 2.76 2.61
N GLY A 149 -4.69 2.23 3.55
CA GLY A 149 -4.48 0.91 4.12
C GLY A 149 -5.26 -0.18 3.37
N LEU A 150 -4.58 -1.22 2.90
CA LEU A 150 -5.18 -2.43 2.36
C LEU A 150 -5.24 -3.49 3.47
N LEU A 151 -6.40 -3.60 4.12
CA LEU A 151 -6.60 -4.52 5.22
C LEU A 151 -7.11 -5.87 4.74
N GLY A 152 -6.59 -6.95 5.30
CA GLY A 152 -7.13 -8.28 5.04
C GLY A 152 -6.21 -9.41 5.52
N GLY A 153 -6.79 -10.59 5.69
CA GLY A 153 -6.08 -11.81 6.05
C GLY A 153 -5.16 -12.33 4.94
N ALA A 154 -4.60 -13.50 5.14
CA ALA A 154 -3.76 -14.15 4.14
C ALA A 154 -4.57 -14.64 2.93
N GLY A 155 -4.02 -14.50 1.72
CA GLY A 155 -4.57 -15.11 0.51
C GLY A 155 -5.80 -14.43 -0.09
N VAL A 156 -6.17 -13.21 0.34
CA VAL A 156 -7.32 -12.46 -0.21
C VAL A 156 -6.95 -11.54 -1.38
N GLY A 157 -5.71 -11.62 -1.89
CA GLY A 157 -5.29 -10.91 -3.11
C GLY A 157 -4.63 -9.54 -2.89
N LYS A 158 -4.07 -9.26 -1.69
CA LYS A 158 -3.38 -7.97 -1.42
C LYS A 158 -2.25 -7.67 -2.42
N THR A 159 -1.34 -8.60 -2.58
CA THR A 159 -0.16 -8.43 -3.46
C THR A 159 -0.57 -8.24 -4.92
N VAL A 160 -1.57 -8.99 -5.39
CA VAL A 160 -2.14 -8.84 -6.75
C VAL A 160 -2.72 -7.44 -6.93
N LEU A 161 -3.46 -6.94 -5.93
CA LEU A 161 -4.04 -5.60 -5.98
C LEU A 161 -2.96 -4.51 -5.99
N LEU A 162 -1.89 -4.66 -5.18
CA LEU A 162 -0.74 -3.75 -5.18
C LEU A 162 -0.04 -3.73 -6.55
N ALA A 163 0.18 -4.91 -7.15
CA ALA A 163 0.79 -5.04 -8.47
C ALA A 163 -0.06 -4.36 -9.56
N GLU A 164 -1.38 -4.55 -9.52
CA GLU A 164 -2.31 -3.91 -10.46
C GLU A 164 -2.30 -2.38 -10.35
N ILE A 165 -2.36 -1.85 -9.11
CA ILE A 165 -2.28 -0.40 -8.90
C ILE A 165 -0.95 0.14 -9.43
N LEU A 166 0.14 -0.56 -9.15
CA LEU A 166 1.47 -0.18 -9.61
C LEU A 166 1.55 -0.18 -11.13
N HIS A 167 1.03 -1.22 -11.78
CA HIS A 167 0.92 -1.30 -13.24
C HIS A 167 0.14 -0.10 -13.80
N ASN A 168 -1.05 0.15 -13.29
CA ASN A 168 -1.93 1.21 -13.78
C ASN A 168 -1.32 2.60 -13.58
N VAL A 169 -0.73 2.88 -12.42
CA VAL A 169 -0.12 4.19 -12.11
C VAL A 169 1.09 4.48 -12.99
N VAL A 170 1.89 3.47 -13.31
CA VAL A 170 3.08 3.64 -14.15
C VAL A 170 2.70 3.75 -15.63
N THR A 171 1.73 2.97 -16.12
CA THR A 171 1.34 2.95 -17.54
C THR A 171 0.48 4.14 -17.95
N THR A 172 -0.29 4.73 -17.02
CA THR A 172 -1.16 5.89 -17.31
C THR A 172 -0.37 7.22 -17.40
N HIS A 173 0.85 7.18 -17.91
CA HIS A 173 1.73 8.36 -18.06
C HIS A 173 1.22 9.44 -19.02
N ASP A 174 0.15 9.18 -19.78
CA ASP A 174 -0.32 10.06 -20.83
C ASP A 174 -1.47 10.98 -20.36
N GLY A 175 -1.14 12.19 -19.97
CA GLY A 175 -1.98 13.35 -20.23
C GLY A 175 -2.64 14.06 -19.06
N HIS A 176 -2.53 13.69 -17.81
CA HIS A 176 -3.26 14.36 -16.72
C HIS A 176 -2.44 14.84 -15.52
N SER A 177 -1.14 15.04 -15.65
CA SER A 177 -0.38 15.74 -14.61
C SER A 177 -0.34 17.23 -14.94
N ASP A 178 -1.11 18.03 -14.23
CA ASP A 178 -1.09 19.51 -14.32
C ASP A 178 0.30 20.11 -13.98
N ASN A 179 1.21 19.34 -13.41
CA ASN A 179 2.49 19.81 -12.91
C ASN A 179 3.71 19.33 -13.70
N ASN A 180 3.56 18.58 -14.79
CA ASN A 180 4.69 18.05 -15.60
C ASN A 180 5.79 17.35 -14.79
N ARG A 181 5.46 16.78 -13.59
CA ARG A 181 6.38 16.05 -12.73
C ARG A 181 6.42 14.58 -13.13
N ARG A 182 7.63 14.01 -13.16
CA ARG A 182 7.79 12.56 -13.36
C ARG A 182 7.24 11.79 -12.15
N ARG A 183 6.55 10.69 -12.41
CA ARG A 183 6.07 9.75 -11.40
C ARG A 183 7.03 8.58 -11.30
N VAL A 184 7.27 8.13 -10.09
CA VAL A 184 8.04 6.93 -9.81
C VAL A 184 7.40 6.18 -8.64
N SER A 185 7.71 4.90 -8.54
CA SER A 185 7.22 4.10 -7.42
C SER A 185 8.39 3.56 -6.60
N VAL A 186 8.18 3.43 -5.30
CA VAL A 186 9.09 2.75 -4.39
C VAL A 186 8.31 1.65 -3.69
N PHE A 187 8.77 0.42 -3.81
CA PHE A 187 8.17 -0.73 -3.14
C PHE A 187 9.09 -1.23 -2.02
N ALA A 188 8.54 -1.33 -0.82
CA ALA A 188 9.23 -1.88 0.36
C ALA A 188 8.61 -3.22 0.77
N GLY A 189 9.30 -4.31 0.49
CA GLY A 189 8.93 -5.67 0.93
C GLY A 189 9.48 -5.95 2.33
N VAL A 190 8.63 -5.87 3.35
CA VAL A 190 9.02 -5.99 4.76
C VAL A 190 8.58 -7.33 5.34
N GLY A 191 9.53 -8.21 5.58
CA GLY A 191 9.25 -9.54 6.14
C GLY A 191 8.42 -10.43 5.23
N GLU A 192 8.43 -10.19 3.92
CA GLU A 192 7.73 -11.01 2.94
C GLU A 192 8.59 -12.19 2.47
N ARG A 193 7.94 -13.18 1.86
CA ARG A 193 8.64 -14.37 1.36
C ARG A 193 9.48 -13.99 0.14
N VAL A 194 10.69 -14.54 0.05
CA VAL A 194 11.60 -14.33 -1.09
C VAL A 194 10.91 -14.65 -2.41
N ARG A 195 10.10 -15.72 -2.45
CA ARG A 195 9.36 -16.12 -3.65
C ARG A 195 8.37 -15.05 -4.11
N GLU A 196 7.59 -14.47 -3.18
CA GLU A 196 6.60 -13.43 -3.50
C GLU A 196 7.28 -12.16 -4.05
N GLY A 197 8.44 -11.78 -3.48
CA GLY A 197 9.25 -10.69 -4.01
C GLY A 197 9.84 -10.97 -5.38
N HIS A 198 10.27 -12.22 -5.62
CA HIS A 198 10.77 -12.66 -6.91
C HIS A 198 9.67 -12.66 -7.98
N ASP A 199 8.49 -13.20 -7.65
CA ASP A 199 7.34 -13.24 -8.55
C ASP A 199 6.92 -11.80 -8.93
N LEU A 200 6.83 -10.88 -7.97
CA LEU A 200 6.54 -9.46 -8.22
C LEU A 200 7.60 -8.81 -9.14
N TYR A 201 8.90 -9.07 -8.90
CA TYR A 201 9.96 -8.51 -9.73
C TYR A 201 9.82 -8.93 -11.20
N TYR A 202 9.60 -10.23 -11.46
CA TYR A 202 9.46 -10.75 -12.83
C TYR A 202 8.19 -10.25 -13.49
N GLU A 203 7.08 -10.17 -12.77
CA GLU A 203 5.83 -9.62 -13.26
C GLU A 203 5.98 -8.15 -13.70
N LEU A 204 6.60 -7.30 -12.86
CA LEU A 204 6.88 -5.91 -13.22
C LEU A 204 7.84 -5.78 -14.41
N LYS A 205 8.78 -6.72 -14.55
CA LYS A 205 9.72 -6.77 -15.65
C LYS A 205 9.05 -7.16 -16.96
N GLU A 206 8.24 -8.20 -16.97
CA GLU A 206 7.51 -8.68 -18.16
C GLU A 206 6.53 -7.63 -18.69
N ARG A 207 5.96 -6.82 -17.80
CA ARG A 207 5.03 -5.75 -18.16
C ARG A 207 5.69 -4.40 -18.45
N GLU A 208 7.02 -4.35 -18.48
CA GLU A 208 7.84 -3.17 -18.78
C GLU A 208 7.64 -1.98 -17.81
N VAL A 209 7.01 -2.18 -16.65
CA VAL A 209 6.81 -1.14 -15.61
C VAL A 209 7.97 -1.05 -14.63
N LEU A 210 8.81 -2.05 -14.54
CA LEU A 210 9.94 -2.11 -13.60
C LEU A 210 10.87 -0.90 -13.68
N LYS A 211 11.06 -0.31 -14.88
CA LYS A 211 11.95 0.84 -15.14
C LYS A 211 11.62 2.10 -14.33
N ASP A 212 10.42 2.22 -13.79
CA ASP A 212 9.97 3.36 -12.98
C ASP A 212 9.72 2.97 -11.52
N VAL A 213 10.17 1.78 -11.10
CA VAL A 213 10.02 1.25 -9.75
C VAL A 213 11.38 0.96 -9.12
N ALA A 214 11.61 1.41 -7.89
CA ALA A 214 12.72 0.98 -7.05
C ALA A 214 12.18 0.03 -5.97
N LEU A 215 12.81 -1.15 -5.80
CA LEU A 215 12.38 -2.13 -4.81
C LEU A 215 13.45 -2.27 -3.71
N VAL A 216 13.03 -2.18 -2.45
CA VAL A 216 13.86 -2.53 -1.29
C VAL A 216 13.24 -3.72 -0.57
N PHE A 217 14.06 -4.74 -0.30
CA PHE A 217 13.56 -6.01 0.20
C PHE A 217 14.29 -6.46 1.46
N GLY A 218 13.51 -6.72 2.52
CA GLY A 218 13.97 -7.36 3.75
C GLY A 218 13.16 -8.63 3.99
N PRO A 219 13.62 -9.79 3.48
CA PRO A 219 12.85 -11.02 3.50
C PRO A 219 12.55 -11.52 4.92
N MET A 220 11.56 -12.41 5.02
CA MET A 220 11.08 -12.99 6.28
C MET A 220 12.20 -13.68 7.10
N GLY A 221 13.20 -14.23 6.42
CA GLY A 221 14.34 -14.89 7.06
C GLY A 221 15.37 -13.94 7.68
N GLU A 222 15.29 -12.65 7.39
CA GLU A 222 16.18 -11.66 7.96
C GLU A 222 15.86 -11.38 9.42
N ASN A 223 16.86 -10.84 10.14
CA ASN A 223 16.67 -10.47 11.54
C ASN A 223 15.67 -9.29 11.70
N ALA A 224 15.16 -9.14 12.91
CA ALA A 224 14.15 -8.12 13.22
C ALA A 224 14.62 -6.69 12.89
N ALA A 225 15.89 -6.36 13.17
CA ALA A 225 16.42 -5.03 12.88
C ALA A 225 16.47 -4.74 11.36
N VAL A 226 16.88 -5.72 10.55
CA VAL A 226 16.90 -5.57 9.08
C VAL A 226 15.48 -5.40 8.55
N ARG A 227 14.52 -6.20 9.01
CA ARG A 227 13.11 -6.08 8.59
C ARG A 227 12.52 -4.71 8.99
N PHE A 228 12.78 -4.23 10.19
CA PHE A 228 12.38 -2.90 10.65
C PHE A 228 12.99 -1.79 9.78
N LEU A 229 14.30 -1.86 9.56
CA LEU A 229 15.03 -0.86 8.77
C LEU A 229 14.68 -0.90 7.28
N THR A 230 14.11 -2.00 6.76
CA THR A 230 13.65 -2.08 5.36
C THR A 230 12.52 -1.08 5.08
N ALA A 231 11.53 -0.98 5.97
CA ALA A 231 10.47 0.02 5.85
C ALA A 231 11.05 1.44 5.85
N MET A 232 11.95 1.73 6.77
CA MET A 232 12.60 3.03 6.89
C MET A 232 13.50 3.37 5.70
N ALA A 233 14.19 2.38 5.12
CA ALA A 233 15.00 2.56 3.91
C ALA A 233 14.11 2.88 2.69
N GLY A 234 12.97 2.21 2.56
CA GLY A 234 11.99 2.52 1.52
C GLY A 234 11.48 3.96 1.60
N VAL A 235 11.13 4.42 2.81
CA VAL A 235 10.73 5.82 3.03
C VAL A 235 11.87 6.78 2.70
N ALA A 236 13.10 6.48 3.14
CA ALA A 236 14.27 7.32 2.83
C ALA A 236 14.53 7.43 1.32
N MET A 237 14.31 6.36 0.55
CA MET A 237 14.38 6.39 -0.92
C MET A 237 13.27 7.27 -1.51
N ALA A 238 12.03 7.11 -1.05
CA ALA A 238 10.88 7.89 -1.51
C ALA A 238 11.08 9.39 -1.24
N GLU A 239 11.56 9.75 -0.05
CA GLU A 239 11.89 11.14 0.31
C GLU A 239 12.91 11.76 -0.65
N ARG A 240 13.92 10.99 -1.09
CA ARG A 240 14.94 11.51 -2.00
C ARG A 240 14.45 11.70 -3.43
N PHE A 241 13.59 10.82 -3.92
CA PHE A 241 12.90 11.05 -5.19
C PHE A 241 12.03 12.32 -5.13
N ARG A 242 11.29 12.53 -4.03
CA ARG A 242 10.52 13.74 -3.79
C ARG A 242 11.38 14.98 -3.69
N ASP A 243 12.39 15.00 -2.79
CA ASP A 243 13.07 16.22 -2.37
C ASP A 243 14.19 16.65 -3.32
N TRP A 244 14.92 15.69 -3.91
CA TRP A 244 16.07 15.99 -4.78
C TRP A 244 15.70 15.99 -6.25
N HIS A 245 14.78 15.13 -6.65
CA HIS A 245 14.39 15.01 -8.05
C HIS A 245 13.06 15.69 -8.36
N GLY A 246 12.34 16.18 -7.37
CA GLY A 246 11.05 16.87 -7.56
C GLY A 246 9.98 15.96 -8.16
N MET A 247 10.01 14.68 -7.84
CA MET A 247 9.11 13.67 -8.39
C MET A 247 7.90 13.46 -7.49
N ASP A 248 6.82 12.97 -8.08
CA ASP A 248 5.68 12.44 -7.34
C ASP A 248 5.88 10.93 -7.16
N VAL A 249 5.85 10.50 -5.91
CA VAL A 249 6.20 9.13 -5.53
C VAL A 249 4.98 8.38 -5.05
N LEU A 250 4.75 7.20 -5.63
CA LEU A 250 3.86 6.20 -5.05
C LEU A 250 4.70 5.25 -4.19
N PHE A 251 4.52 5.32 -2.88
CA PHE A 251 5.19 4.45 -1.94
C PHE A 251 4.28 3.26 -1.61
N LEU A 252 4.74 2.05 -1.90
CA LEU A 252 4.02 0.83 -1.57
C LEU A 252 4.80 0.06 -0.52
N ILE A 253 4.12 -0.45 0.49
CA ILE A 253 4.73 -1.30 1.51
C ILE A 253 3.91 -2.57 1.72
N ASP A 254 4.57 -3.70 1.61
CA ASP A 254 4.07 -5.00 1.98
C ASP A 254 5.05 -5.63 2.99
N ASN A 255 4.84 -5.54 4.31
CA ASN A 255 3.60 -5.25 5.01
C ASN A 255 3.89 -4.37 6.25
N VAL A 256 3.07 -3.35 6.53
CA VAL A 256 3.26 -2.45 7.69
C VAL A 256 3.12 -3.20 9.02
N TYR A 257 2.20 -4.17 9.10
CA TYR A 257 2.06 -4.97 10.31
C TYR A 257 3.36 -5.73 10.66
N ARG A 258 4.11 -6.20 9.65
CA ARG A 258 5.40 -6.85 9.89
C ARG A 258 6.49 -5.89 10.33
N PHE A 259 6.40 -4.61 9.96
CA PHE A 259 7.23 -3.56 10.53
C PHE A 259 6.96 -3.40 12.03
N ALA A 260 5.68 -3.34 12.46
CA ALA A 260 5.30 -3.32 13.86
C ALA A 260 5.80 -4.56 14.61
N GLN A 261 5.63 -5.73 14.01
CA GLN A 261 6.10 -7.02 14.57
C GLN A 261 7.63 -7.04 14.74
N ALA A 262 8.37 -6.54 13.77
CA ALA A 262 9.82 -6.45 13.85
C ALA A 262 10.27 -5.54 15.02
N GLY A 263 9.56 -4.42 15.26
CA GLY A 263 9.76 -3.57 16.44
C GLY A 263 9.50 -4.31 17.75
N SER A 264 8.45 -5.12 17.81
CA SER A 264 8.13 -5.96 18.99
C SER A 264 9.22 -7.01 19.27
N GLU A 265 9.72 -7.66 18.22
CA GLU A 265 10.83 -8.62 18.34
C GLU A 265 12.11 -7.93 18.85
N MET A 266 12.46 -6.75 18.32
CA MET A 266 13.62 -5.98 18.80
C MET A 266 13.46 -5.58 20.27
N SER A 267 12.28 -5.12 20.67
CA SER A 267 11.97 -4.77 22.05
C SER A 267 12.14 -5.96 23.01
N THR A 268 11.66 -7.12 22.61
CA THR A 268 11.81 -8.36 23.36
C THR A 268 13.29 -8.77 23.49
N LEU A 269 14.07 -8.68 22.41
CA LEU A 269 15.50 -8.97 22.39
C LEU A 269 16.29 -8.03 23.32
N THR A 270 15.85 -6.77 23.43
CA THR A 270 16.49 -5.79 24.34
C THR A 270 15.97 -5.85 25.76
N ARG A 271 15.09 -6.81 26.08
CA ARG A 271 14.48 -7.03 27.40
C ARG A 271 13.61 -5.87 27.88
N THR A 272 12.95 -5.18 26.97
CA THR A 272 11.93 -4.19 27.28
C THR A 272 10.64 -4.92 27.68
N ILE A 273 9.98 -4.47 28.75
CA ILE A 273 8.72 -5.07 29.22
C ILE A 273 7.63 -4.71 28.20
N PRO A 274 6.92 -5.69 27.62
CA PRO A 274 5.82 -5.41 26.68
C PRO A 274 4.62 -4.76 27.37
N SER A 275 3.75 -4.13 26.58
CA SER A 275 2.42 -3.69 27.02
C SER A 275 1.49 -4.86 27.34
N GLU A 276 0.31 -4.60 27.86
CA GLU A 276 -0.72 -5.62 28.17
C GLU A 276 -1.12 -6.42 26.90
N ASP A 277 -1.09 -5.78 25.74
CA ASP A 277 -1.41 -6.41 24.46
C ASP A 277 -0.23 -7.19 23.84
N GLY A 278 0.92 -7.27 24.53
CA GLY A 278 2.10 -8.01 24.08
C GLY A 278 3.00 -7.27 23.09
N TYR A 279 2.69 -6.01 22.74
CA TYR A 279 3.50 -5.17 21.86
C TYR A 279 4.49 -4.30 22.65
N GLN A 280 5.48 -3.73 21.92
CA GLN A 280 6.42 -2.79 22.51
C GLN A 280 5.72 -1.48 22.95
N PRO A 281 6.18 -0.86 24.05
CA PRO A 281 5.61 0.42 24.52
C PRO A 281 5.82 1.57 23.51
N THR A 282 6.79 1.41 22.60
CA THR A 282 7.20 2.43 21.61
C THR A 282 6.44 2.33 20.28
N ILE A 283 5.52 1.38 20.11
CA ILE A 283 4.84 1.12 18.83
C ILE A 283 4.19 2.40 18.25
N GLY A 284 3.52 3.20 19.08
CA GLY A 284 2.89 4.44 18.63
C GLY A 284 3.88 5.45 18.09
N SER A 285 5.03 5.63 18.74
CA SER A 285 6.08 6.56 18.26
C SER A 285 6.83 6.01 17.04
N GLU A 286 6.99 4.71 16.92
CA GLU A 286 7.56 4.07 15.73
C GLU A 286 6.67 4.24 14.52
N MET A 287 5.35 4.01 14.67
CA MET A 287 4.35 4.26 13.63
C MET A 287 4.30 5.74 13.25
N ALA A 288 4.34 6.65 14.23
CA ALA A 288 4.40 8.08 13.98
C ALA A 288 5.63 8.46 13.15
N ASN A 289 6.83 8.02 13.57
CA ASN A 289 8.06 8.31 12.83
C ASN A 289 8.04 7.80 11.39
N PHE A 290 7.45 6.64 11.16
CA PHE A 290 7.31 6.09 9.82
C PHE A 290 6.37 6.94 8.97
N HIS A 291 5.14 7.19 9.45
CA HIS A 291 4.10 7.84 8.67
C HIS A 291 4.31 9.36 8.50
N GLU A 292 4.88 10.05 9.49
CA GLU A 292 5.15 11.50 9.41
C GLU A 292 6.20 11.85 8.34
N ARG A 293 7.03 10.89 7.93
CA ARG A 293 7.97 11.04 6.82
C ARG A 293 7.28 10.91 5.45
N ILE A 294 6.16 10.18 5.40
CA ILE A 294 5.32 10.01 4.20
C ILE A 294 4.42 11.24 4.08
N ALA A 295 4.97 12.33 3.57
CA ALA A 295 4.27 13.60 3.43
C ALA A 295 4.61 14.28 2.11
N SER A 296 3.67 15.06 1.58
CA SER A 296 3.89 15.93 0.43
C SER A 296 4.56 17.22 0.85
N THR A 297 5.46 17.73 0.01
CA THR A 297 6.18 18.98 0.22
C THR A 297 6.01 19.91 -1.00
N ASP A 298 6.58 21.09 -0.92
CA ASP A 298 6.65 22.03 -2.05
C ASP A 298 7.47 21.47 -3.25
N ARG A 299 8.27 20.45 -3.02
CA ARG A 299 9.11 19.79 -4.04
C ARG A 299 8.41 18.68 -4.81
N GLY A 300 7.58 17.88 -4.14
CA GLY A 300 6.87 16.74 -4.72
C GLY A 300 5.95 16.09 -3.68
N SER A 301 5.22 15.07 -4.10
CA SER A 301 4.31 14.33 -3.23
C SER A 301 4.83 12.92 -2.93
N ILE A 302 4.45 12.38 -1.76
CA ILE A 302 4.50 10.94 -1.49
C ILE A 302 3.09 10.51 -1.12
N SER A 303 2.49 9.65 -1.94
CA SER A 303 1.24 8.95 -1.62
C SER A 303 1.59 7.51 -1.26
N SER A 304 0.95 6.94 -0.24
CA SER A 304 1.23 5.55 0.14
C SER A 304 0.06 4.61 -0.02
N ILE A 305 0.38 3.37 -0.34
CA ILE A 305 -0.53 2.23 -0.25
C ILE A 305 0.14 1.18 0.62
N GLU A 306 -0.50 0.88 1.72
CA GLU A 306 0.06 0.14 2.83
C GLU A 306 -0.70 -1.16 3.03
N ALA A 307 -0.11 -2.30 2.64
CA ALA A 307 -0.68 -3.58 2.97
C ALA A 307 -0.58 -3.83 4.48
N ILE A 308 -1.69 -4.18 5.09
CA ILE A 308 -1.81 -4.44 6.51
C ILE A 308 -2.36 -5.86 6.68
N TYR A 309 -1.52 -6.74 7.19
CA TYR A 309 -1.96 -8.08 7.57
C TYR A 309 -2.79 -7.99 8.85
N VAL A 310 -3.96 -8.60 8.84
CA VAL A 310 -4.85 -8.69 10.00
C VAL A 310 -4.78 -10.11 10.54
N PRO A 311 -4.14 -10.33 11.71
CA PRO A 311 -4.05 -11.66 12.31
C PRO A 311 -5.42 -12.20 12.65
N SER A 312 -5.71 -13.45 12.25
CA SER A 312 -6.99 -14.11 12.54
C SER A 312 -8.24 -13.32 12.10
N ASP A 313 -8.09 -12.43 11.14
CA ASP A 313 -9.12 -11.47 10.70
C ASP A 313 -9.66 -10.56 11.84
N ASP A 314 -8.85 -10.37 12.91
CA ASP A 314 -9.18 -9.52 14.07
C ASP A 314 -8.72 -8.08 13.86
N LEU A 315 -9.65 -7.20 13.51
CA LEU A 315 -9.42 -5.78 13.35
C LEU A 315 -9.13 -5.03 14.66
N LEU A 316 -9.35 -5.66 15.81
CA LEU A 316 -9.09 -5.08 17.14
C LEU A 316 -7.67 -5.37 17.65
N ASP A 317 -6.85 -6.14 16.92
CA ASP A 317 -5.44 -6.32 17.24
C ASP A 317 -4.73 -4.97 17.40
N TYR A 318 -4.01 -4.79 18.51
CA TYR A 318 -3.39 -3.50 18.86
C TYR A 318 -2.35 -3.04 17.82
N GLY A 319 -1.61 -3.96 17.21
CA GLY A 319 -0.66 -3.65 16.12
C GLY A 319 -1.39 -3.08 14.91
N VAL A 320 -2.57 -3.63 14.55
CA VAL A 320 -3.42 -3.13 13.47
C VAL A 320 -4.00 -1.77 13.85
N GLN A 321 -4.54 -1.64 15.07
CA GLN A 321 -5.11 -0.39 15.57
C GLN A 321 -4.09 0.76 15.65
N SER A 322 -2.81 0.47 15.89
CA SER A 322 -1.76 1.48 15.94
C SER A 322 -1.47 2.15 14.60
N ILE A 323 -1.91 1.55 13.48
CA ILE A 323 -1.70 2.05 12.12
C ILE A 323 -2.87 2.96 11.69
N TYR A 324 -4.10 2.66 12.09
CA TYR A 324 -5.33 3.36 11.66
C TYR A 324 -5.29 4.89 11.72
N PRO A 325 -4.76 5.54 12.79
CA PRO A 325 -4.77 7.00 12.90
C PRO A 325 -4.02 7.72 11.78
N TYR A 326 -3.16 7.03 11.06
CA TYR A 326 -2.34 7.60 9.99
C TYR A 326 -2.94 7.43 8.60
N LEU A 327 -4.00 6.62 8.46
CA LEU A 327 -4.62 6.32 7.18
C LEU A 327 -5.73 7.30 6.82
N ASP A 328 -5.72 7.78 5.59
CA ASP A 328 -6.80 8.63 5.04
C ASP A 328 -7.94 7.79 4.47
N SER A 329 -7.61 6.60 3.96
CA SER A 329 -8.57 5.66 3.37
C SER A 329 -8.24 4.23 3.77
N ILE A 330 -9.27 3.41 3.92
CA ILE A 330 -9.17 2.00 4.26
C ILE A 330 -9.92 1.19 3.20
N ILE A 331 -9.24 0.19 2.65
CA ILE A 331 -9.80 -0.80 1.75
C ILE A 331 -9.78 -2.14 2.48
N ALA A 332 -10.95 -2.65 2.81
CA ALA A 332 -11.11 -3.93 3.48
C ALA A 332 -11.27 -5.05 2.44
N LEU A 333 -10.30 -5.98 2.39
CA LEU A 333 -10.42 -7.19 1.59
C LEU A 333 -11.14 -8.26 2.42
N SER A 334 -12.15 -8.89 1.82
CA SER A 334 -13.02 -9.87 2.45
C SER A 334 -12.81 -11.26 1.89
N ARG A 335 -12.70 -12.24 2.78
CA ARG A 335 -12.66 -13.66 2.41
C ARG A 335 -13.98 -14.14 1.84
N ASP A 336 -15.11 -13.61 2.31
CA ASP A 336 -16.44 -13.97 1.82
C ASP A 336 -16.61 -13.51 0.38
N VAL A 337 -16.23 -12.27 0.05
CA VAL A 337 -16.24 -11.75 -1.32
C VAL A 337 -15.31 -12.55 -2.24
N TYR A 338 -14.14 -12.99 -1.71
CA TYR A 338 -13.23 -13.88 -2.42
C TYR A 338 -13.89 -15.22 -2.75
N GLN A 339 -14.60 -15.83 -1.80
CA GLN A 339 -15.31 -17.11 -2.00
C GLN A 339 -16.48 -16.99 -2.97
N GLU A 340 -17.12 -15.82 -3.06
CA GLU A 340 -18.13 -15.52 -4.06
C GLU A 340 -17.57 -15.37 -5.50
N GLY A 341 -16.25 -15.40 -5.66
CA GLY A 341 -15.58 -15.27 -6.97
C GLY A 341 -15.62 -13.87 -7.56
N ARG A 342 -15.83 -12.85 -6.73
CA ARG A 342 -15.77 -11.43 -7.14
C ARG A 342 -14.40 -10.85 -6.86
N PHE A 343 -13.72 -10.35 -7.88
CA PHE A 343 -12.38 -9.79 -7.80
C PHE A 343 -12.32 -8.37 -8.37
N PRO A 344 -11.60 -7.43 -7.69
CA PRO A 344 -10.91 -7.61 -6.40
C PRO A 344 -11.88 -7.91 -5.26
N SER A 345 -11.42 -8.69 -4.29
CA SER A 345 -12.26 -9.19 -3.17
C SER A 345 -12.48 -8.12 -2.09
N ILE A 346 -12.96 -6.94 -2.47
CA ILE A 346 -13.12 -5.79 -1.59
C ILE A 346 -14.54 -5.76 -1.01
N ASP A 347 -14.62 -5.60 0.32
CA ASP A 347 -15.87 -5.29 1.00
C ASP A 347 -16.23 -3.81 0.77
N LEU A 348 -17.33 -3.60 0.03
CA LEU A 348 -17.77 -2.26 -0.39
C LEU A 348 -18.24 -1.39 0.79
N LEU A 349 -18.83 -1.99 1.82
CA LEU A 349 -19.34 -1.29 3.00
C LEU A 349 -18.29 -1.18 4.11
N GLY A 350 -17.40 -2.17 4.23
CA GLY A 350 -16.26 -2.14 5.15
C GLY A 350 -15.15 -1.18 4.73
N SER A 351 -15.13 -0.78 3.46
CA SER A 351 -14.15 0.18 2.95
C SER A 351 -14.62 1.63 3.15
N SER A 352 -13.70 2.50 3.55
CA SER A 352 -14.02 3.89 3.90
C SER A 352 -12.89 4.85 3.53
N SER A 353 -13.23 6.12 3.36
CA SER A 353 -12.27 7.21 3.17
C SER A 353 -12.73 8.47 3.90
N SER A 354 -11.82 9.12 4.60
CA SER A 354 -12.04 10.44 5.20
C SER A 354 -12.15 11.54 4.14
N MET A 355 -11.70 11.27 2.91
CA MET A 355 -11.71 12.19 1.78
C MET A 355 -13.03 12.22 1.01
N MET A 356 -14.03 11.42 1.42
CA MET A 356 -15.36 11.34 0.80
C MET A 356 -16.22 12.58 1.10
N THR A 357 -15.77 13.74 0.65
CA THR A 357 -16.48 15.01 0.76
C THR A 357 -16.73 15.63 -0.60
N PRO A 358 -17.85 16.35 -0.82
CA PRO A 358 -18.15 16.99 -2.11
C PRO A 358 -17.02 17.91 -2.62
N THR A 359 -16.29 18.51 -1.70
CA THR A 359 -15.16 19.41 -2.02
C THR A 359 -13.94 18.70 -2.61
N VAL A 360 -13.76 17.40 -2.32
CA VAL A 360 -12.63 16.60 -2.80
C VAL A 360 -13.01 15.77 -4.01
N ILE A 361 -14.12 15.03 -3.92
CA ILE A 361 -14.54 14.08 -4.96
C ILE A 361 -15.55 14.67 -5.97
N GLY A 362 -16.07 15.86 -5.73
CA GLY A 362 -17.11 16.51 -6.53
C GLY A 362 -18.54 16.02 -6.18
N GLU A 363 -19.51 16.89 -6.45
CA GLU A 363 -20.93 16.66 -6.09
C GLU A 363 -21.51 15.38 -6.74
N LYS A 364 -21.20 15.13 -8.02
CA LYS A 364 -21.75 13.99 -8.76
C LYS A 364 -21.27 12.65 -8.19
N HIS A 365 -19.99 12.53 -7.86
CA HIS A 365 -19.44 11.32 -7.24
C HIS A 365 -20.02 11.16 -5.83
N TYR A 366 -20.13 12.25 -5.06
CA TYR A 366 -20.71 12.22 -3.71
C TYR A 366 -22.18 11.77 -3.72
N GLU A 367 -22.96 12.22 -4.69
CA GLU A 367 -24.33 11.74 -4.90
C GLU A 367 -24.37 10.23 -5.23
N ALA A 368 -23.53 9.81 -6.19
CA ALA A 368 -23.45 8.42 -6.62
C ALA A 368 -23.11 7.47 -5.48
N ILE A 369 -22.06 7.78 -4.71
CA ILE A 369 -21.62 6.92 -3.59
C ILE A 369 -22.65 6.87 -2.47
N THR A 370 -23.30 8.00 -2.16
CA THR A 370 -24.32 8.06 -1.12
C THR A 370 -25.52 7.17 -1.47
N LYS A 371 -25.99 7.24 -2.72
CA LYS A 371 -27.07 6.38 -3.21
C LYS A 371 -26.66 4.91 -3.25
N ALA A 372 -25.45 4.60 -3.76
CA ALA A 372 -24.96 3.23 -3.83
C ALA A 372 -24.82 2.60 -2.44
N ARG A 373 -24.24 3.31 -1.48
CA ARG A 373 -24.13 2.84 -0.08
C ARG A 373 -25.50 2.62 0.56
N SER A 374 -26.48 3.49 0.29
CA SER A 374 -27.85 3.31 0.78
C SER A 374 -28.46 2.01 0.24
N VAL A 375 -28.35 1.76 -1.09
CA VAL A 375 -28.84 0.53 -1.71
C VAL A 375 -28.15 -0.70 -1.12
N LEU A 376 -26.84 -0.69 -1.00
CA LEU A 376 -26.07 -1.81 -0.46
C LEU A 376 -26.43 -2.10 1.01
N LYS A 377 -26.54 -1.06 1.85
CA LYS A 377 -26.86 -1.21 3.27
C LYS A 377 -28.29 -1.73 3.49
N LEU A 378 -29.26 -1.25 2.72
CA LEU A 378 -30.64 -1.77 2.78
C LEU A 378 -30.71 -3.22 2.28
N SER A 379 -29.88 -3.59 1.31
CA SER A 379 -29.85 -4.96 0.77
C SER A 379 -29.30 -6.01 1.73
N GLU A 380 -28.47 -5.66 2.71
CA GLU A 380 -27.95 -6.63 3.71
C GLU A 380 -29.08 -7.35 4.47
N ASN A 381 -30.13 -6.61 4.84
CA ASN A 381 -31.27 -7.22 5.50
C ASN A 381 -32.11 -8.08 4.52
N LEU A 382 -32.19 -7.64 3.27
CA LEU A 382 -32.92 -8.40 2.24
C LEU A 382 -32.20 -9.72 1.89
N GLU A 383 -30.86 -9.72 1.87
CA GLU A 383 -30.05 -10.93 1.67
C GLU A 383 -30.32 -11.98 2.74
N ARG A 384 -30.40 -11.57 4.00
CA ARG A 384 -30.78 -12.46 5.11
C ARG A 384 -32.20 -13.00 4.96
N MET A 385 -33.14 -12.16 4.56
CA MET A 385 -34.52 -12.60 4.29
C MET A 385 -34.60 -13.57 3.13
N VAL A 386 -33.93 -13.26 2.01
CA VAL A 386 -33.88 -14.14 0.84
C VAL A 386 -33.27 -15.49 1.16
N ALA A 387 -32.24 -15.54 1.99
CA ALA A 387 -31.63 -16.80 2.45
C ALA A 387 -32.63 -17.67 3.27
N LEU A 388 -33.61 -17.07 3.93
CA LEU A 388 -34.57 -17.78 4.77
C LEU A 388 -35.87 -18.15 4.03
N ILE A 389 -36.43 -17.26 3.23
CA ILE A 389 -37.78 -17.41 2.66
C ILE A 389 -37.80 -17.41 1.12
N GLY A 390 -36.67 -17.12 0.47
CA GLY A 390 -36.58 -17.03 -0.98
C GLY A 390 -36.86 -15.62 -1.54
N GLU A 391 -36.37 -15.35 -2.74
CA GLU A 391 -36.48 -14.05 -3.42
C GLU A 391 -37.95 -13.78 -3.89
N SER A 392 -38.73 -14.84 -4.13
CA SER A 392 -40.15 -14.75 -4.56
C SER A 392 -41.03 -13.99 -3.56
N GLU A 393 -40.71 -14.06 -2.27
CA GLU A 393 -41.47 -13.49 -1.18
C GLU A 393 -41.23 -12.00 -0.94
N LEU A 394 -40.26 -11.41 -1.61
CA LEU A 394 -39.99 -9.99 -1.52
C LEU A 394 -41.04 -9.17 -2.23
N SER A 395 -41.37 -7.99 -1.67
CA SER A 395 -42.20 -7.00 -2.36
C SER A 395 -41.53 -6.53 -3.67
N PRO A 396 -42.28 -6.03 -4.67
CA PRO A 396 -41.70 -5.55 -5.93
C PRO A 396 -40.59 -4.51 -5.73
N GLU A 397 -40.76 -3.58 -4.79
CA GLU A 397 -39.77 -2.55 -4.44
C GLU A 397 -38.50 -3.19 -3.86
N ASN A 398 -38.64 -4.14 -2.95
CA ASN A 398 -37.50 -4.84 -2.34
C ASN A 398 -36.81 -5.75 -3.37
N LYS A 399 -37.52 -6.36 -4.31
CA LYS A 399 -36.90 -7.09 -5.42
C LYS A 399 -36.07 -6.20 -6.31
N ALA A 400 -36.56 -5.02 -6.67
CA ALA A 400 -35.78 -4.06 -7.45
C ALA A 400 -34.54 -3.59 -6.72
N LEU A 401 -34.64 -3.27 -5.41
CA LEU A 401 -33.51 -2.85 -4.60
C LEU A 401 -32.46 -3.97 -4.45
N TYR A 402 -32.89 -5.19 -4.18
CA TYR A 402 -32.05 -6.37 -4.09
C TYR A 402 -31.33 -6.66 -5.41
N HIS A 403 -32.06 -6.58 -6.52
CA HIS A 403 -31.50 -6.73 -7.86
C HIS A 403 -30.42 -5.69 -8.17
N ARG A 404 -30.67 -4.40 -7.91
CA ARG A 404 -29.72 -3.32 -8.11
C ARG A 404 -28.48 -3.49 -7.23
N SER A 405 -28.65 -3.97 -5.99
CA SER A 405 -27.50 -4.25 -5.12
C SER A 405 -26.60 -5.34 -5.68
N LYS A 406 -27.17 -6.42 -6.23
CA LYS A 406 -26.41 -7.48 -6.93
C LYS A 406 -25.66 -6.92 -8.14
N ILE A 407 -26.34 -6.06 -8.94
CA ILE A 407 -25.69 -5.41 -10.08
C ILE A 407 -24.51 -4.56 -9.62
N ILE A 408 -24.64 -3.73 -8.57
CA ILE A 408 -23.53 -2.91 -8.04
C ILE A 408 -22.38 -3.80 -7.59
N LYS A 409 -22.65 -4.85 -6.81
CA LYS A 409 -21.63 -5.78 -6.32
C LYS A 409 -20.88 -6.46 -7.47
N ASN A 410 -21.58 -6.90 -8.51
CA ASN A 410 -20.97 -7.56 -9.66
C ASN A 410 -20.23 -6.55 -10.57
N TYR A 411 -20.80 -5.37 -10.79
CA TYR A 411 -20.17 -4.29 -11.57
C TYR A 411 -18.84 -3.85 -10.99
N MET A 412 -18.67 -3.88 -9.66
CA MET A 412 -17.41 -3.54 -9.00
C MET A 412 -16.32 -4.60 -9.20
N SER A 413 -16.64 -5.78 -9.71
CA SER A 413 -15.61 -6.72 -10.16
C SER A 413 -14.96 -6.23 -11.46
N GLN A 414 -13.64 -6.47 -11.60
CA GLN A 414 -12.84 -5.97 -12.72
C GLN A 414 -11.73 -6.96 -13.06
N PRO A 415 -11.50 -7.27 -14.34
CA PRO A 415 -10.36 -8.06 -14.74
C PRO A 415 -9.08 -7.20 -14.65
N PHE A 416 -8.02 -7.76 -14.11
CA PHE A 416 -6.75 -7.10 -13.90
C PHE A 416 -5.73 -7.49 -14.96
N PHE A 417 -4.89 -6.55 -15.34
CA PHE A 417 -3.77 -6.77 -16.28
C PHE A 417 -2.80 -7.79 -15.72
N VAL A 418 -2.48 -7.70 -14.42
CA VAL A 418 -1.48 -8.54 -13.76
C VAL A 418 -1.85 -10.03 -13.68
N VAL A 419 -3.11 -10.41 -13.84
CA VAL A 419 -3.58 -11.81 -13.83
C VAL A 419 -4.23 -12.24 -15.14
N GLU A 420 -3.99 -11.52 -16.22
CA GLU A 420 -4.56 -11.80 -17.55
C GLU A 420 -4.21 -13.22 -18.02
N ASP A 421 -2.93 -13.61 -17.93
CA ASP A 421 -2.46 -14.94 -18.33
C ASP A 421 -3.06 -16.08 -17.50
N GLN A 422 -3.39 -15.81 -16.24
CA GLN A 422 -3.96 -16.80 -15.32
C GLN A 422 -5.48 -16.95 -15.50
N THR A 423 -6.15 -15.85 -15.82
CA THR A 423 -7.62 -15.80 -15.89
C THR A 423 -8.16 -15.94 -17.32
N GLY A 424 -7.31 -15.72 -18.32
CA GLY A 424 -7.70 -15.64 -19.74
C GLY A 424 -8.62 -14.45 -20.06
N ARG A 425 -8.68 -13.44 -19.17
CA ARG A 425 -9.48 -12.22 -19.34
C ARG A 425 -8.54 -11.03 -19.49
N PRO A 426 -8.65 -10.25 -20.59
CA PRO A 426 -7.84 -9.05 -20.77
C PRO A 426 -8.13 -8.03 -19.66
N GLY A 427 -7.07 -7.44 -19.11
CA GLY A 427 -7.19 -6.39 -18.10
C GLY A 427 -7.89 -5.14 -18.67
N VAL A 428 -8.58 -4.40 -17.82
CA VAL A 428 -9.33 -3.21 -18.21
C VAL A 428 -9.09 -2.08 -17.22
N TYR A 429 -8.64 -0.94 -17.70
CA TYR A 429 -8.63 0.32 -16.97
C TYR A 429 -9.99 1.01 -17.11
N VAL A 430 -10.60 1.45 -16.00
CA VAL A 430 -11.88 2.16 -16.02
C VAL A 430 -11.73 3.52 -15.33
N SER A 431 -12.08 4.59 -16.03
CA SER A 431 -12.00 5.93 -15.46
C SER A 431 -13.01 6.13 -14.32
N LEU A 432 -12.67 6.98 -13.35
CA LEU A 432 -13.59 7.35 -12.28
C LEU A 432 -14.88 7.98 -12.82
N ALA A 433 -14.76 8.82 -13.85
CA ALA A 433 -15.92 9.47 -14.47
C ALA A 433 -16.92 8.44 -15.04
N ASP A 434 -16.42 7.42 -15.76
CA ASP A 434 -17.25 6.34 -16.29
C ASP A 434 -17.88 5.52 -15.17
N THR A 435 -17.11 5.20 -14.13
CA THR A 435 -17.61 4.44 -12.97
C THR A 435 -18.76 5.18 -12.26
N VAL A 436 -18.61 6.49 -12.06
CA VAL A 436 -19.64 7.34 -11.43
C VAL A 436 -20.93 7.36 -12.27
N ASP A 437 -20.80 7.53 -13.59
CA ASP A 437 -21.94 7.54 -14.50
C ASP A 437 -22.66 6.18 -14.53
N ASP A 438 -21.91 5.11 -14.61
CA ASP A 438 -22.43 3.76 -14.63
C ASP A 438 -23.18 3.41 -13.33
N VAL A 439 -22.60 3.75 -12.17
CA VAL A 439 -23.27 3.51 -10.88
C VAL A 439 -24.54 4.34 -10.74
N LEU A 440 -24.54 5.61 -11.15
CA LEU A 440 -25.76 6.42 -11.16
C LEU A 440 -26.85 5.80 -12.03
N ASN A 441 -26.49 5.27 -13.20
CA ASN A 441 -27.43 4.59 -14.09
C ASN A 441 -28.00 3.32 -13.45
N ILE A 442 -27.15 2.52 -12.76
CA ILE A 442 -27.58 1.32 -12.03
C ILE A 442 -28.56 1.68 -10.91
N VAL A 443 -28.20 2.63 -10.06
CA VAL A 443 -29.03 3.02 -8.91
C VAL A 443 -30.37 3.62 -9.36
N ASN A 444 -30.38 4.36 -10.48
CA ASN A 444 -31.60 4.93 -11.06
C ASN A 444 -32.45 3.90 -11.81
N GLY A 445 -32.04 2.62 -11.87
CA GLY A 445 -32.86 1.53 -12.41
C GLY A 445 -32.82 1.36 -13.93
N LYS A 446 -31.87 1.95 -14.65
CA LYS A 446 -31.75 1.79 -16.10
C LYS A 446 -31.48 0.36 -16.55
N PHE A 447 -30.97 -0.48 -15.66
CA PHE A 447 -30.55 -1.85 -15.94
C PHE A 447 -31.36 -2.91 -15.18
N ASP A 448 -32.52 -2.55 -14.62
CA ASP A 448 -33.38 -3.46 -13.85
C ASP A 448 -33.85 -4.70 -14.63
N ASN A 449 -33.83 -4.64 -15.97
CA ASN A 449 -34.19 -5.73 -16.86
C ASN A 449 -33.04 -6.65 -17.27
N ILE A 450 -31.79 -6.35 -16.83
CA ILE A 450 -30.58 -7.09 -17.21
C ILE A 450 -30.16 -7.99 -16.03
N PRO A 451 -29.88 -9.29 -16.25
CA PRO A 451 -29.41 -10.17 -15.19
C PRO A 451 -28.12 -9.64 -14.52
N PRO A 452 -28.00 -9.69 -13.17
CA PRO A 452 -26.82 -9.19 -12.45
C PRO A 452 -25.53 -9.86 -12.89
N GLU A 453 -25.56 -11.11 -13.33
CA GLU A 453 -24.41 -11.91 -13.76
C GLU A 453 -23.70 -11.29 -14.99
N GLU A 454 -24.43 -10.55 -15.82
CA GLU A 454 -23.87 -9.88 -16.98
C GLU A 454 -22.96 -8.69 -16.63
N PHE A 455 -22.96 -8.27 -15.36
CA PHE A 455 -22.09 -7.20 -14.84
C PHE A 455 -20.80 -7.70 -14.21
N LEU A 456 -20.57 -9.02 -14.19
CA LEU A 456 -19.31 -9.58 -13.68
C LEU A 456 -18.15 -9.31 -14.65
N PHE A 457 -17.06 -8.78 -14.10
CA PHE A 457 -15.80 -8.53 -14.83
C PHE A 457 -15.97 -7.71 -16.11
N VAL A 458 -16.89 -6.77 -16.10
CA VAL A 458 -17.04 -5.79 -17.19
C VAL A 458 -16.22 -4.54 -16.91
N GLY A 459 -15.83 -3.82 -17.97
CA GLY A 459 -15.31 -2.46 -17.86
C GLY A 459 -16.43 -1.46 -17.57
N SER A 460 -16.58 -0.42 -18.42
CA SER A 460 -17.75 0.46 -18.39
C SER A 460 -18.94 -0.20 -19.09
N VAL A 461 -20.16 0.07 -18.58
CA VAL A 461 -21.42 -0.43 -19.19
C VAL A 461 -21.91 0.43 -20.33
N LYS A 462 -21.23 1.50 -20.73
CA LYS A 462 -21.61 2.39 -21.84
C LYS A 462 -21.90 1.62 -23.14
N ASN A 463 -21.22 0.52 -23.38
CA ASN A 463 -21.38 -0.32 -24.56
C ASN A 463 -22.51 -1.37 -24.43
N LYS A 464 -23.12 -1.49 -23.24
CA LYS A 464 -24.26 -2.43 -22.97
C LYS A 464 -25.60 -1.75 -22.98
N VAL A 465 -25.67 -0.43 -23.11
CA VAL A 465 -26.93 0.28 -23.24
C VAL A 465 -27.50 -0.05 -24.63
N PRO A 466 -28.67 -0.72 -24.76
CA PRO A 466 -29.37 -0.77 -26.03
C PRO A 466 -29.61 0.66 -26.51
N ALA A 467 -29.31 0.94 -27.78
CA ALA A 467 -29.65 2.25 -28.35
C ALA A 467 -31.10 2.60 -27.98
N PRO A 468 -31.41 3.85 -27.59
CA PRO A 468 -32.79 4.22 -27.26
C PRO A 468 -33.66 3.80 -28.42
N VAL A 469 -34.64 2.96 -28.14
CA VAL A 469 -35.68 2.61 -29.11
C VAL A 469 -36.33 3.93 -29.41
N GLU A 470 -36.03 4.52 -30.58
CA GLU A 470 -36.79 5.65 -31.10
C GLU A 470 -38.24 5.22 -31.12
N ALA A 471 -39.06 5.91 -30.32
CA ALA A 471 -40.49 5.72 -30.35
C ALA A 471 -40.95 6.03 -31.76
N THR A 472 -41.21 4.99 -32.54
CA THR A 472 -41.88 5.10 -33.83
C THR A 472 -43.28 5.65 -33.55
N HIS A 473 -43.46 6.94 -33.75
CA HIS A 473 -44.75 7.57 -33.86
C HIS A 473 -45.43 6.93 -35.08
N GLU A 474 -46.17 5.83 -34.89
CA GLU A 474 -47.17 5.41 -35.84
C GLU A 474 -48.24 6.51 -35.92
N GLN A 475 -48.15 7.28 -37.02
CA GLN A 475 -49.25 8.16 -37.42
C GLN A 475 -50.47 7.29 -37.70
N ILE A 476 -51.45 7.30 -36.79
CA ILE A 476 -52.78 6.77 -37.02
C ILE A 476 -53.41 7.71 -38.07
N THR A 477 -53.34 7.28 -39.32
CA THR A 477 -54.11 7.89 -40.43
C THR A 477 -55.56 7.44 -40.26
N THR A 478 -56.36 8.33 -39.73
CA THR A 478 -57.84 8.17 -39.72
C THR A 478 -58.30 8.22 -41.16
N GLN A 479 -58.60 7.07 -41.77
CA GLN A 479 -59.39 6.98 -43.00
C GLN A 479 -60.84 7.31 -42.69
N ALA A 480 -61.32 8.44 -43.23
CA ALA A 480 -62.72 8.79 -43.26
C ALA A 480 -63.48 7.85 -44.19
N VAL A 481 -64.50 7.16 -43.66
CA VAL A 481 -65.44 6.38 -44.43
C VAL A 481 -66.48 7.34 -45.02
N PRO A 482 -66.77 7.33 -46.34
CA PRO A 482 -67.84 8.12 -46.90
C PRO A 482 -69.18 7.45 -46.62
N VAL A 483 -70.14 8.22 -46.11
CA VAL A 483 -71.56 7.88 -45.99
C VAL A 483 -72.21 8.03 -47.36
N ASN A 484 -72.85 6.97 -47.84
CA ASN A 484 -73.95 6.98 -48.74
C ASN A 484 -75.12 6.21 -48.13
#